data_c6464b204cd0937f97636495823756ff
#
_entry.id   c6464b204cd0937f97636495823756ff
#
_cell.length_a   1.000
_cell.length_b   1.000
_cell.length_c   1.000
_cell.angle_alpha   90.00
_cell.angle_beta   90.00
_cell.angle_gamma   90.00
#
_symmetry.space_group_name_H-M   'P 1'
#
loop_
_entity.id
_entity.type
_entity.pdbx_description
1 polymer ?
#
loop_
_entity_poly.entity_id
_entity_poly.type
_entity_poly.pdbx_seq_one_letter_code
_entity_poly.pdbx_strand_id
1 'polypeptide(L)'
;MRVGSKAEGGLKIGDRVGIGAQSDSCRGRKGPCEACASGMENYCSVKRVDTYGSKYLNGSKSYGGYALYHRSPSHFVVKIPDGISSADAAPMLCAGITTYSPLKLHGAGPGKRVGIIGLGGLGHFGVLWAKALKADKVVVVSRSSAKKADALKLGADDFIATAEEPNWARKHASTLDIIICTVSSSDMPLMKYLSLLRFDGVFVQVGAPEDGLPTIQQFPLMFKRLKITASLIGPPSEIREMLQLAADEKVKPWIQEIPMKDANKAIVDMEAGKPRYRYVLVNEKQSQVRAGL
;
A
#
# COMPACT_ATOMS: atom_id res chain seq x y z
N MET A 1 -15.01 14.64 18.93
CA MET A 1 -13.95 13.63 19.16
C MET A 1 -13.51 13.67 20.62
N ARG A 2 -13.15 12.55 21.23
CA ARG A 2 -12.55 12.50 22.56
C ARG A 2 -11.13 12.00 22.46
N VAL A 3 -10.22 12.60 23.20
CA VAL A 3 -8.82 12.18 23.32
C VAL A 3 -8.62 11.70 24.75
N GLY A 4 -8.08 10.49 24.93
CA GLY A 4 -7.82 9.94 26.27
C GLY A 4 -6.66 10.67 26.96
N SER A 5 -6.68 10.72 28.28
CA SER A 5 -5.64 11.41 29.09
C SER A 5 -4.24 10.81 28.91
N LYS A 6 -4.14 9.55 28.46
CA LYS A 6 -2.88 8.85 28.17
C LYS A 6 -2.62 8.71 26.66
N ALA A 7 -3.20 9.56 25.83
CA ALA A 7 -2.98 9.51 24.38
C ALA A 7 -1.54 9.92 24.05
N GLU A 8 -0.90 9.13 23.18
CA GLU A 8 0.44 9.36 22.64
C GLU A 8 0.37 10.25 21.38
N GLY A 9 1.50 10.77 20.92
CA GLY A 9 1.61 11.44 19.61
C GLY A 9 1.08 12.87 19.58
N GLY A 10 0.86 13.52 20.72
CA GLY A 10 0.43 14.92 20.79
C GLY A 10 -0.92 15.19 20.13
N LEU A 11 -1.83 14.20 20.14
CA LEU A 11 -3.16 14.28 19.55
C LEU A 11 -4.04 15.28 20.33
N LYS A 12 -4.75 16.14 19.60
CA LYS A 12 -5.68 17.14 20.15
C LYS A 12 -7.09 16.96 19.57
N ILE A 13 -8.08 17.44 20.29
CA ILE A 13 -9.45 17.56 19.76
C ILE A 13 -9.41 18.54 18.58
N GLY A 14 -10.02 18.13 17.47
CA GLY A 14 -9.98 18.90 16.22
C GLY A 14 -8.93 18.41 15.21
N ASP A 15 -7.90 17.67 15.63
CA ASP A 15 -6.93 17.11 14.68
C ASP A 15 -7.62 16.25 13.62
N ARG A 16 -7.20 16.40 12.36
CA ARG A 16 -7.53 15.45 11.29
C ARG A 16 -6.62 14.25 11.45
N VAL A 17 -7.22 13.08 11.61
CA VAL A 17 -6.48 11.84 11.87
C VAL A 17 -7.01 10.70 11.03
N GLY A 18 -6.16 9.70 10.82
CA GLY A 18 -6.50 8.45 10.16
C GLY A 18 -6.00 7.25 10.94
N ILE A 19 -6.57 6.10 10.60
CA ILE A 19 -6.18 4.80 11.14
C ILE A 19 -6.02 3.86 9.95
N GLY A 20 -4.89 3.15 9.90
CA GLY A 20 -4.61 2.18 8.85
C GLY A 20 -5.36 0.87 9.01
N ALA A 21 -4.94 -0.14 8.26
CA ALA A 21 -5.51 -1.48 8.32
C ALA A 21 -5.23 -2.19 9.65
N GLN A 22 -4.25 -1.75 10.40
CA GLN A 22 -3.92 -2.22 11.75
C GLN A 22 -4.24 -1.15 12.79
N SER A 23 -4.87 -1.54 13.89
CA SER A 23 -5.31 -0.64 14.96
C SER A 23 -4.68 -0.93 16.33
N ASP A 24 -4.01 -2.07 16.50
CA ASP A 24 -3.22 -2.39 17.71
C ASP A 24 -2.22 -3.52 17.44
N SER A 25 -1.30 -3.73 18.39
CA SER A 25 -0.38 -4.86 18.46
C SER A 25 -0.08 -5.19 19.92
N CYS A 26 0.72 -6.21 20.19
CA CYS A 26 1.08 -6.53 21.58
C CYS A 26 1.88 -5.41 22.26
N ARG A 27 2.76 -4.71 21.54
CA ARG A 27 3.63 -3.64 22.07
C ARG A 27 4.30 -4.02 23.40
N GLY A 28 4.74 -5.27 23.53
CA GLY A 28 5.33 -5.81 24.76
C GLY A 28 4.34 -6.14 25.89
N ARG A 29 3.05 -5.82 25.77
CA ARG A 29 2.02 -6.05 26.82
C ARG A 29 1.65 -7.54 27.05
N LYS A 30 2.14 -8.43 26.22
CA LYS A 30 1.93 -9.90 26.31
C LYS A 30 3.26 -10.67 26.32
N GLY A 31 4.35 -10.02 26.68
CA GLY A 31 5.69 -10.57 26.65
C GLY A 31 6.56 -9.99 25.53
N PRO A 32 7.83 -10.43 25.43
CA PRO A 32 8.76 -9.96 24.43
C PRO A 32 8.23 -10.17 23.01
N CYS A 33 8.44 -9.19 22.14
CA CYS A 33 8.09 -9.26 20.72
C CYS A 33 9.10 -8.43 19.94
N GLU A 34 9.95 -9.08 19.17
CA GLU A 34 11.02 -8.48 18.39
C GLU A 34 10.46 -7.43 17.39
N ALA A 35 9.41 -7.78 16.66
CA ALA A 35 8.79 -6.88 15.69
C ALA A 35 8.27 -5.59 16.35
N CYS A 36 7.60 -5.68 17.51
CA CYS A 36 7.15 -4.49 18.22
C CYS A 36 8.31 -3.70 18.85
N ALA A 37 9.36 -4.37 19.31
CA ALA A 37 10.53 -3.71 19.87
C ALA A 37 11.34 -2.95 18.82
N SER A 38 11.31 -3.41 17.57
CA SER A 38 11.95 -2.74 16.41
C SER A 38 11.05 -1.72 15.71
N GLY A 39 9.83 -1.45 16.23
CA GLY A 39 8.89 -0.53 15.61
C GLY A 39 8.20 -1.06 14.35
N MET A 40 8.23 -2.38 14.14
CA MET A 40 7.60 -3.08 13.01
C MET A 40 6.32 -3.79 13.46
N GLU A 41 5.42 -3.05 14.07
CA GLU A 41 4.20 -3.57 14.70
C GLU A 41 3.27 -4.33 13.74
N ASN A 42 3.36 -4.04 12.45
CA ASN A 42 2.62 -4.73 11.39
C ASN A 42 3.01 -6.22 11.26
N TYR A 43 4.20 -6.60 11.74
CA TYR A 43 4.69 -7.98 11.80
C TYR A 43 4.57 -8.60 13.20
N CYS A 44 3.80 -8.02 14.11
CA CYS A 44 3.64 -8.55 15.45
C CYS A 44 3.10 -10.00 15.43
N SER A 45 3.93 -10.96 15.84
CA SER A 45 3.59 -12.39 15.91
C SER A 45 2.80 -12.77 17.17
N VAL A 46 2.87 -11.96 18.22
CA VAL A 46 2.21 -12.24 19.51
C VAL A 46 0.72 -11.89 19.47
N LYS A 47 0.39 -10.69 19.04
CA LYS A 47 -1.01 -10.22 18.88
C LYS A 47 -1.07 -9.00 17.99
N ARG A 48 -1.26 -9.19 16.68
CA ARG A 48 -1.67 -8.14 15.76
C ARG A 48 -3.17 -7.96 15.83
N VAL A 49 -3.65 -6.73 15.82
CA VAL A 49 -5.07 -6.39 15.78
C VAL A 49 -5.36 -5.56 14.55
N ASP A 50 -6.07 -6.14 13.62
CA ASP A 50 -6.53 -5.42 12.44
C ASP A 50 -7.69 -4.49 12.79
N THR A 51 -7.85 -3.42 12.04
CA THR A 51 -8.91 -2.42 12.27
C THR A 51 -10.30 -3.01 12.08
N TYR A 52 -10.41 -4.13 11.36
CA TYR A 52 -11.64 -4.86 11.11
C TYR A 52 -11.46 -6.37 11.35
N GLY A 53 -12.56 -7.07 11.71
CA GLY A 53 -12.59 -8.52 11.82
C GLY A 53 -11.69 -9.13 12.91
N SER A 54 -11.18 -8.33 13.85
CA SER A 54 -10.24 -8.75 14.89
C SER A 54 -10.79 -8.51 16.29
N LYS A 55 -10.01 -8.88 17.33
CA LYS A 55 -10.30 -8.57 18.74
C LYS A 55 -9.10 -7.89 19.37
N TYR A 56 -9.33 -6.79 20.09
CA TYR A 56 -8.35 -6.12 20.93
C TYR A 56 -7.87 -7.00 22.09
N LEU A 57 -6.80 -6.59 22.75
CA LEU A 57 -6.25 -7.33 23.90
C LEU A 57 -7.24 -7.51 25.06
N ASN A 58 -8.19 -6.58 25.21
CA ASN A 58 -9.26 -6.63 26.22
C ASN A 58 -10.49 -7.45 25.78
N GLY A 59 -10.42 -8.14 24.62
CA GLY A 59 -11.50 -8.96 24.10
C GLY A 59 -12.54 -8.20 23.24
N SER A 60 -12.56 -6.87 23.23
CA SER A 60 -13.50 -6.12 22.41
C SER A 60 -13.23 -6.31 20.91
N LYS A 61 -14.29 -6.30 20.10
CA LYS A 61 -14.20 -6.48 18.65
C LYS A 61 -13.77 -5.19 17.95
N SER A 62 -12.98 -5.33 16.87
CA SER A 62 -12.70 -4.25 15.91
C SER A 62 -13.73 -4.28 14.77
N TYR A 63 -14.43 -3.16 14.54
CA TYR A 63 -15.60 -3.08 13.64
C TYR A 63 -15.29 -2.44 12.27
N GLY A 64 -14.04 -2.03 12.03
CA GLY A 64 -13.66 -1.40 10.78
C GLY A 64 -13.95 0.10 10.71
N GLY A 65 -13.80 0.64 9.51
CA GLY A 65 -13.96 2.07 9.22
C GLY A 65 -15.32 2.47 8.63
N TYR A 66 -16.19 1.51 8.28
CA TYR A 66 -17.54 1.81 7.77
C TYR A 66 -18.47 2.12 8.94
N ALA A 67 -18.16 3.19 9.67
CA ALA A 67 -18.82 3.56 10.90
C ALA A 67 -18.83 5.09 11.09
N LEU A 68 -19.79 5.58 11.88
CA LEU A 68 -19.85 7.00 12.25
C LEU A 68 -18.72 7.39 13.20
N TYR A 69 -18.29 6.47 14.05
CA TYR A 69 -17.24 6.64 15.05
C TYR A 69 -16.33 5.42 15.09
N HIS A 70 -15.06 5.67 15.37
CA HIS A 70 -14.08 4.62 15.60
C HIS A 70 -13.30 4.92 16.89
N ARG A 71 -12.96 3.87 17.65
CA ARG A 71 -12.11 3.94 18.83
C ARG A 71 -10.88 3.10 18.62
N SER A 72 -9.69 3.69 18.78
CA SER A 72 -8.42 3.00 18.60
C SER A 72 -7.39 3.49 19.62
N PRO A 73 -6.40 2.66 19.99
CA PRO A 73 -5.19 3.12 20.67
C PRO A 73 -4.49 4.23 19.90
N SER A 74 -4.09 5.29 20.61
CA SER A 74 -3.51 6.51 20.02
C SER A 74 -2.22 6.25 19.21
N HIS A 75 -1.45 5.24 19.58
CA HIS A 75 -0.22 4.84 18.86
C HIS A 75 -0.46 4.57 17.36
N PHE A 76 -1.62 3.98 17.03
CA PHE A 76 -2.01 3.65 15.64
C PHE A 76 -2.82 4.75 14.97
N VAL A 77 -3.05 5.85 15.64
CA VAL A 77 -3.68 7.04 15.08
C VAL A 77 -2.61 7.96 14.52
N VAL A 78 -2.73 8.31 13.25
CA VAL A 78 -1.79 9.20 12.57
C VAL A 78 -2.45 10.52 12.22
N LYS A 79 -1.74 11.63 12.40
CA LYS A 79 -2.21 12.94 11.92
C LYS A 79 -2.11 12.99 10.41
N ILE A 80 -3.11 13.56 9.77
CA ILE A 80 -3.11 13.83 8.33
C ILE A 80 -2.56 15.24 8.12
N PRO A 81 -1.45 15.42 7.40
CA PRO A 81 -0.90 16.73 7.07
C PRO A 81 -1.91 17.64 6.35
N ASP A 82 -1.80 18.95 6.53
CA ASP A 82 -2.75 19.92 5.96
C ASP A 82 -2.75 19.93 4.43
N GLY A 83 -1.63 19.60 3.80
CA GLY A 83 -1.51 19.52 2.34
C GLY A 83 -2.26 18.36 1.67
N ILE A 84 -2.88 17.44 2.44
CA ILE A 84 -3.58 16.26 1.91
C ILE A 84 -5.05 16.31 2.31
N SER A 85 -5.97 16.09 1.36
CA SER A 85 -7.38 15.92 1.69
C SER A 85 -7.64 14.65 2.51
N SER A 86 -8.72 14.60 3.29
CA SER A 86 -9.08 13.39 4.02
C SER A 86 -9.44 12.23 3.07
N ALA A 87 -10.01 12.54 1.92
CA ALA A 87 -10.34 11.56 0.90
C ALA A 87 -9.09 10.96 0.24
N ASP A 88 -8.08 11.79 -0.07
CA ASP A 88 -6.81 11.31 -0.62
C ASP A 88 -6.02 10.50 0.42
N ALA A 89 -6.03 10.91 1.70
CA ALA A 89 -5.33 10.21 2.77
C ALA A 89 -5.90 8.82 3.07
N ALA A 90 -7.22 8.64 2.98
CA ALA A 90 -7.88 7.39 3.37
C ALA A 90 -7.28 6.14 2.69
N PRO A 91 -7.14 6.05 1.35
CA PRO A 91 -6.54 4.89 0.71
C PRO A 91 -5.02 4.80 0.91
N MET A 92 -4.33 5.89 1.25
CA MET A 92 -2.89 5.88 1.56
C MET A 92 -2.60 5.02 2.80
N LEU A 93 -3.50 5.02 3.79
CA LEU A 93 -3.32 4.31 5.07
C LEU A 93 -3.37 2.77 4.96
N CYS A 94 -3.73 2.23 3.79
CA CYS A 94 -3.71 0.80 3.51
C CYS A 94 -2.96 0.54 2.19
N ALA A 95 -3.57 0.87 1.06
CA ALA A 95 -2.98 0.61 -0.26
C ALA A 95 -1.70 1.41 -0.49
N GLY A 96 -1.65 2.65 -0.02
CA GLY A 96 -0.46 3.49 -0.11
C GLY A 96 0.70 2.91 0.64
N ILE A 97 0.54 2.65 1.93
CA ILE A 97 1.61 2.10 2.78
C ILE A 97 2.08 0.72 2.33
N THR A 98 1.20 -0.11 1.78
CA THR A 98 1.54 -1.45 1.30
C THR A 98 2.59 -1.42 0.18
N THR A 99 2.60 -0.38 -0.64
CA THR A 99 3.58 -0.21 -1.73
C THR A 99 4.72 0.73 -1.35
N TYR A 100 4.50 1.68 -0.45
CA TYR A 100 5.52 2.59 0.06
C TYR A 100 6.58 1.86 0.90
N SER A 101 6.14 1.09 1.90
CA SER A 101 7.04 0.40 2.84
C SER A 101 8.12 -0.44 2.14
N PRO A 102 7.78 -1.36 1.21
CA PRO A 102 8.81 -2.13 0.52
C PRO A 102 9.66 -1.29 -0.44
N LEU A 103 9.13 -0.26 -1.08
CA LEU A 103 9.93 0.64 -1.91
C LEU A 103 11.01 1.35 -1.09
N LYS A 104 10.63 1.90 0.08
CA LYS A 104 11.55 2.51 1.02
C LYS A 104 12.58 1.50 1.54
N LEU A 105 12.14 0.33 2.02
CA LEU A 105 13.00 -0.71 2.59
C LEU A 105 14.10 -1.13 1.62
N HIS A 106 13.77 -1.23 0.33
CA HIS A 106 14.72 -1.66 -0.71
C HIS A 106 15.42 -0.50 -1.41
N GLY A 107 15.31 0.72 -0.87
CA GLY A 107 16.06 1.89 -1.30
C GLY A 107 15.62 2.42 -2.66
N ALA A 108 14.32 2.36 -2.98
CA ALA A 108 13.81 3.05 -4.17
C ALA A 108 14.14 4.54 -4.08
N GLY A 109 14.75 5.09 -5.14
CA GLY A 109 15.26 6.46 -5.15
C GLY A 109 16.23 6.68 -6.30
N PRO A 110 17.05 7.75 -6.25
CA PRO A 110 18.07 8.00 -7.25
C PRO A 110 19.00 6.81 -7.47
N GLY A 111 19.30 6.49 -8.72
CA GLY A 111 20.09 5.32 -9.13
C GLY A 111 19.30 4.01 -9.22
N LYS A 112 17.98 4.00 -8.92
CA LYS A 112 17.15 2.80 -8.94
C LYS A 112 16.09 2.83 -10.04
N ARG A 113 15.86 1.67 -10.66
CA ARG A 113 14.83 1.43 -11.67
C ARG A 113 13.80 0.49 -11.09
N VAL A 114 12.58 0.96 -11.00
CA VAL A 114 11.48 0.28 -10.29
C VAL A 114 10.47 -0.28 -11.29
N GLY A 115 10.11 -1.54 -11.15
CA GLY A 115 9.02 -2.19 -11.87
C GLY A 115 7.79 -2.32 -10.97
N ILE A 116 6.63 -1.95 -11.49
CA ILE A 116 5.33 -2.16 -10.84
C ILE A 116 4.53 -3.16 -11.67
N ILE A 117 4.32 -4.36 -11.13
CA ILE A 117 3.55 -5.40 -11.81
C ILE A 117 2.09 -5.32 -11.36
N GLY A 118 1.21 -5.07 -12.34
CA GLY A 118 -0.21 -4.83 -12.13
C GLY A 118 -0.54 -3.36 -11.83
N LEU A 119 -1.37 -2.74 -12.67
CA LEU A 119 -1.87 -1.38 -12.46
C LEU A 119 -3.32 -1.42 -12.00
N GLY A 120 -3.49 -1.53 -10.71
CA GLY A 120 -4.76 -1.50 -9.98
C GLY A 120 -4.67 -0.59 -8.77
N GLY A 121 -5.52 -0.84 -7.78
CA GLY A 121 -5.58 -0.03 -6.56
C GLY A 121 -4.29 0.00 -5.73
N LEU A 122 -3.42 -1.02 -5.79
CA LEU A 122 -2.09 -1.00 -5.21
C LEU A 122 -1.06 -0.43 -6.20
N GLY A 123 -1.09 -0.90 -7.44
CA GLY A 123 -0.06 -0.56 -8.42
C GLY A 123 0.01 0.92 -8.76
N HIS A 124 -1.15 1.65 -8.79
CA HIS A 124 -1.11 3.09 -9.03
C HIS A 124 -0.37 3.84 -7.91
N PHE A 125 -0.53 3.43 -6.64
CA PHE A 125 0.29 3.95 -5.54
C PHE A 125 1.76 3.59 -5.70
N GLY A 126 2.08 2.36 -6.14
CA GLY A 126 3.46 1.96 -6.40
C GLY A 126 4.15 2.89 -7.40
N VAL A 127 3.46 3.29 -8.48
CA VAL A 127 3.98 4.28 -9.44
C VAL A 127 4.18 5.64 -8.77
N LEU A 128 3.16 6.14 -8.07
CA LEU A 128 3.22 7.45 -7.39
C LEU A 128 4.37 7.51 -6.38
N TRP A 129 4.54 6.48 -5.55
CA TRP A 129 5.61 6.45 -4.55
C TRP A 129 7.00 6.29 -5.17
N ALA A 130 7.17 5.46 -6.19
CA ALA A 130 8.45 5.34 -6.87
C ALA A 130 8.89 6.67 -7.49
N LYS A 131 7.96 7.46 -8.04
CA LYS A 131 8.23 8.82 -8.55
C LYS A 131 8.50 9.81 -7.43
N ALA A 132 7.72 9.82 -6.34
CA ALA A 132 7.93 10.68 -5.18
C ALA A 132 9.29 10.41 -4.50
N LEU A 133 9.71 9.16 -4.45
CA LEU A 133 11.03 8.75 -3.97
C LEU A 133 12.17 9.03 -4.97
N LYS A 134 11.86 9.61 -6.15
CA LYS A 134 12.85 10.01 -7.18
C LYS A 134 13.58 8.83 -7.81
N ALA A 135 12.91 7.69 -8.02
CA ALA A 135 13.48 6.60 -8.80
C ALA A 135 13.84 7.06 -10.22
N ASP A 136 14.99 6.61 -10.74
CA ASP A 136 15.48 7.02 -12.07
C ASP A 136 14.54 6.58 -13.19
N LYS A 137 13.94 5.39 -13.06
CA LYS A 137 12.96 4.88 -14.01
C LYS A 137 11.87 4.09 -13.30
N VAL A 138 10.62 4.33 -13.69
CA VAL A 138 9.45 3.58 -13.22
C VAL A 138 8.77 2.91 -14.42
N VAL A 139 8.72 1.58 -14.39
CA VAL A 139 8.14 0.78 -15.48
C VAL A 139 6.92 0.04 -14.97
N VAL A 140 5.78 0.21 -15.62
CA VAL A 140 4.57 -0.57 -15.34
C VAL A 140 4.53 -1.81 -16.21
N VAL A 141 4.28 -2.97 -15.61
CA VAL A 141 4.09 -4.24 -16.31
C VAL A 141 2.64 -4.69 -16.13
N SER A 142 1.92 -4.86 -17.22
CA SER A 142 0.51 -5.28 -17.22
C SER A 142 0.23 -6.24 -18.37
N ARG A 143 -0.91 -6.93 -18.35
CA ARG A 143 -1.26 -7.90 -19.40
C ARG A 143 -1.49 -7.22 -20.75
N SER A 144 -2.26 -6.13 -20.77
CA SER A 144 -2.62 -5.40 -21.99
C SER A 144 -2.27 -3.93 -21.88
N SER A 145 -2.23 -3.23 -23.01
CA SER A 145 -1.97 -1.80 -23.13
C SER A 145 -3.14 -0.91 -22.67
N ALA A 146 -4.28 -1.48 -22.32
CA ALA A 146 -5.51 -0.74 -21.96
C ALA A 146 -5.31 0.32 -20.85
N LYS A 147 -4.31 0.16 -20.00
CA LYS A 147 -3.96 1.10 -18.92
C LYS A 147 -2.66 1.88 -19.16
N LYS A 148 -2.09 1.81 -20.36
CA LYS A 148 -0.82 2.48 -20.69
C LYS A 148 -0.93 3.99 -20.51
N ALA A 149 -2.00 4.61 -21.03
CA ALA A 149 -2.22 6.04 -20.89
C ALA A 149 -2.32 6.48 -19.41
N ASP A 150 -3.00 5.68 -18.59
CA ASP A 150 -3.10 5.92 -17.15
C ASP A 150 -1.73 5.82 -16.46
N ALA A 151 -0.95 4.78 -16.79
CA ALA A 151 0.40 4.61 -16.23
C ALA A 151 1.29 5.82 -16.50
N LEU A 152 1.32 6.30 -17.74
CA LEU A 152 2.10 7.49 -18.13
C LEU A 152 1.62 8.76 -17.43
N LYS A 153 0.29 8.96 -17.29
CA LYS A 153 -0.27 10.09 -16.55
C LYS A 153 0.05 10.04 -15.05
N LEU A 154 0.20 8.84 -14.47
CA LEU A 154 0.64 8.65 -13.09
C LEU A 154 2.14 8.91 -12.91
N GLY A 155 2.89 9.09 -14.00
CA GLY A 155 4.31 9.39 -14.00
C GLY A 155 5.23 8.21 -14.33
N ALA A 156 4.70 7.05 -14.76
CA ALA A 156 5.55 5.97 -15.24
C ALA A 156 6.32 6.41 -16.50
N ASP A 157 7.58 6.01 -16.58
CA ASP A 157 8.46 6.34 -17.71
C ASP A 157 8.31 5.33 -18.87
N ASP A 158 7.79 4.12 -18.57
CA ASP A 158 7.66 3.06 -19.57
C ASP A 158 6.55 2.06 -19.19
N PHE A 159 6.10 1.28 -20.17
CA PHE A 159 5.02 0.31 -20.00
C PHE A 159 5.26 -0.95 -20.83
N ILE A 160 5.14 -2.11 -20.20
CA ILE A 160 5.28 -3.42 -20.85
C ILE A 160 3.90 -4.11 -20.86
N ALA A 161 3.37 -4.37 -22.07
CA ALA A 161 2.11 -5.10 -22.28
C ALA A 161 2.42 -6.58 -22.55
N THR A 162 2.41 -7.42 -21.54
CA THR A 162 2.94 -8.80 -21.60
C THR A 162 2.21 -9.74 -22.55
N ALA A 163 0.94 -9.49 -22.86
CA ALA A 163 0.17 -10.27 -23.83
C ALA A 163 0.29 -9.74 -25.28
N GLU A 164 0.73 -8.50 -25.44
CA GLU A 164 0.77 -7.81 -26.75
C GLU A 164 2.21 -7.66 -27.28
N GLU A 165 3.21 -7.72 -26.40
CA GLU A 165 4.61 -7.60 -26.77
C GLU A 165 5.30 -8.98 -26.81
N PRO A 166 5.58 -9.54 -28.00
CA PRO A 166 6.29 -10.81 -28.10
C PRO A 166 7.68 -10.72 -27.46
N ASN A 167 8.07 -11.78 -26.76
CA ASN A 167 9.39 -11.88 -26.10
C ASN A 167 9.72 -10.74 -25.11
N TRP A 168 8.71 -10.07 -24.55
CA TRP A 168 8.88 -8.95 -23.62
C TRP A 168 9.90 -9.23 -22.51
N ALA A 169 9.86 -10.45 -21.94
CA ALA A 169 10.75 -10.82 -20.84
C ALA A 169 12.23 -10.81 -21.25
N ARG A 170 12.54 -11.24 -22.49
CA ARG A 170 13.90 -11.22 -23.06
C ARG A 170 14.31 -9.81 -23.45
N LYS A 171 13.41 -9.05 -24.06
CA LYS A 171 13.66 -7.66 -24.50
C LYS A 171 13.99 -6.72 -23.34
N HIS A 172 13.29 -6.89 -22.23
CA HIS A 172 13.45 -6.07 -21.03
C HIS A 172 14.28 -6.75 -19.93
N ALA A 173 14.98 -7.84 -20.23
CA ALA A 173 15.78 -8.57 -19.25
C ALA A 173 16.83 -7.68 -18.59
N SER A 174 17.04 -7.85 -17.28
CA SER A 174 18.08 -7.15 -16.51
C SER A 174 18.01 -5.62 -16.59
N THR A 175 16.80 -5.06 -16.56
CA THR A 175 16.59 -3.60 -16.63
C THR A 175 16.11 -2.99 -15.32
N LEU A 176 15.67 -3.78 -14.35
CA LEU A 176 15.06 -3.31 -13.10
C LEU A 176 15.88 -3.72 -11.87
N ASP A 177 15.90 -2.86 -10.87
CA ASP A 177 16.55 -3.12 -9.57
C ASP A 177 15.56 -3.63 -8.53
N ILE A 178 14.33 -3.11 -8.56
CA ILE A 178 13.26 -3.44 -7.60
C ILE A 178 11.98 -3.74 -8.39
N ILE A 179 11.29 -4.79 -8.04
CA ILE A 179 9.94 -5.07 -8.55
C ILE A 179 8.97 -5.17 -7.39
N ILE A 180 7.89 -4.39 -7.44
CA ILE A 180 6.73 -4.54 -6.58
C ILE A 180 5.61 -5.25 -7.36
N CYS A 181 5.27 -6.46 -6.94
CA CYS A 181 4.23 -7.25 -7.58
C CYS A 181 2.91 -7.12 -6.80
N THR A 182 1.90 -6.54 -7.46
CA THR A 182 0.56 -6.35 -6.88
C THR A 182 -0.46 -7.36 -7.41
N VAL A 183 0.00 -8.29 -8.24
CA VAL A 183 -0.85 -9.35 -8.81
C VAL A 183 -1.08 -10.44 -7.79
N SER A 184 -2.34 -10.93 -7.73
CA SER A 184 -2.78 -11.98 -6.81
C SER A 184 -3.21 -13.26 -7.57
N SER A 185 -2.51 -13.62 -8.66
CA SER A 185 -2.79 -14.81 -9.45
C SER A 185 -1.68 -15.84 -9.28
N SER A 186 -2.05 -17.09 -9.02
CA SER A 186 -1.14 -18.22 -8.99
C SER A 186 -0.54 -18.57 -10.37
N ASP A 187 -1.18 -18.11 -11.45
CA ASP A 187 -0.74 -18.36 -12.84
C ASP A 187 0.17 -17.25 -13.38
N MET A 188 0.60 -16.30 -12.55
CA MET A 188 1.48 -15.24 -13.01
C MET A 188 2.81 -15.81 -13.55
N PRO A 189 3.38 -15.24 -14.62
CA PRO A 189 4.64 -15.72 -15.18
C PRO A 189 5.85 -15.26 -14.34
N LEU A 190 5.93 -15.75 -13.10
CA LEU A 190 6.88 -15.30 -12.09
C LEU A 190 8.33 -15.33 -12.58
N MET A 191 8.75 -16.43 -13.25
CA MET A 191 10.12 -16.53 -13.77
C MET A 191 10.43 -15.49 -14.85
N LYS A 192 9.44 -15.10 -15.66
CA LYS A 192 9.59 -14.03 -16.64
C LYS A 192 9.68 -12.65 -15.94
N TYR A 193 8.93 -12.43 -14.85
CA TYR A 193 9.06 -11.21 -14.06
C TYR A 193 10.44 -11.12 -13.40
N LEU A 194 10.95 -12.22 -12.83
CA LEU A 194 12.28 -12.28 -12.23
C LEU A 194 13.39 -12.01 -13.26
N SER A 195 13.19 -12.38 -14.52
CA SER A 195 14.19 -12.12 -15.58
C SER A 195 14.42 -10.62 -15.84
N LEU A 196 13.43 -9.77 -15.55
CA LEU A 196 13.55 -8.31 -15.65
C LEU A 196 14.55 -7.71 -14.65
N LEU A 197 14.78 -8.41 -13.52
CA LEU A 197 15.70 -7.95 -12.49
C LEU A 197 17.15 -8.03 -12.95
N ARG A 198 17.91 -7.01 -12.58
CA ARG A 198 19.37 -6.95 -12.71
C ARG A 198 20.03 -7.82 -11.65
N PHE A 199 21.37 -7.89 -11.72
CA PHE A 199 22.19 -8.45 -10.64
C PHE A 199 21.82 -7.80 -9.30
N ASP A 200 21.68 -8.62 -8.26
CA ASP A 200 21.29 -8.22 -6.90
C ASP A 200 19.90 -7.61 -6.76
N GLY A 201 19.05 -7.74 -7.79
CA GLY A 201 17.70 -7.19 -7.79
C GLY A 201 16.76 -7.89 -6.82
N VAL A 202 15.68 -7.18 -6.44
CA VAL A 202 14.70 -7.68 -5.49
C VAL A 202 13.28 -7.70 -6.08
N PHE A 203 12.60 -8.81 -5.88
CA PHE A 203 11.17 -8.98 -6.16
C PHE A 203 10.39 -8.99 -4.85
N VAL A 204 9.43 -8.10 -4.71
CA VAL A 204 8.58 -7.99 -3.51
C VAL A 204 7.13 -8.30 -3.87
N GLN A 205 6.61 -9.38 -3.30
CA GLN A 205 5.19 -9.73 -3.40
C GLN A 205 4.37 -8.95 -2.39
N VAL A 206 3.38 -8.17 -2.85
CA VAL A 206 2.41 -7.47 -2.02
C VAL A 206 0.96 -7.85 -2.35
N GLY A 207 0.72 -8.40 -3.55
CA GLY A 207 -0.55 -9.07 -3.84
C GLY A 207 -0.65 -10.35 -3.03
N ALA A 208 -1.85 -10.71 -2.58
CA ALA A 208 -2.10 -11.90 -1.76
C ALA A 208 -2.96 -12.88 -2.55
N PRO A 209 -2.36 -13.80 -3.34
CA PRO A 209 -3.12 -14.87 -3.97
C PRO A 209 -3.66 -15.83 -2.90
N GLU A 210 -4.86 -16.36 -3.12
CA GLU A 210 -5.44 -17.41 -2.25
C GLU A 210 -4.64 -18.71 -2.39
N ASP A 211 -4.19 -19.01 -3.61
CA ASP A 211 -3.28 -20.13 -3.89
C ASP A 211 -1.82 -19.72 -3.69
N GLY A 212 -0.93 -20.71 -3.69
CA GLY A 212 0.52 -20.48 -3.57
C GLY A 212 1.10 -19.71 -4.75
N LEU A 213 2.35 -19.28 -4.60
CA LEU A 213 3.13 -18.70 -5.69
C LEU A 213 3.51 -19.79 -6.72
N PRO A 214 3.72 -19.43 -8.01
CA PRO A 214 4.23 -20.35 -9.02
C PRO A 214 5.58 -20.96 -8.62
N THR A 215 5.90 -22.11 -9.21
CA THR A 215 7.19 -22.79 -9.02
C THR A 215 8.37 -21.89 -9.42
N ILE A 216 9.40 -21.88 -8.59
CA ILE A 216 10.61 -21.10 -8.78
C ILE A 216 11.79 -22.02 -9.15
N GLN A 217 12.48 -21.70 -10.24
CA GLN A 217 13.72 -22.36 -10.65
C GLN A 217 14.91 -21.69 -9.94
N GLN A 218 15.83 -22.50 -9.40
CA GLN A 218 16.94 -21.99 -8.58
C GLN A 218 18.01 -21.25 -9.39
N PHE A 219 18.47 -21.82 -10.52
CA PHE A 219 19.62 -21.29 -11.24
C PHE A 219 19.50 -19.82 -11.66
N PRO A 220 18.35 -19.34 -12.18
CA PRO A 220 18.21 -17.91 -12.47
C PRO A 220 18.38 -17.00 -11.24
N LEU A 221 17.98 -17.49 -10.05
CA LEU A 221 18.20 -16.74 -8.81
C LEU A 221 19.68 -16.70 -8.43
N MET A 222 20.37 -17.85 -8.54
CA MET A 222 21.77 -17.98 -8.17
C MET A 222 22.69 -17.15 -9.09
N PHE A 223 22.46 -17.19 -10.41
CA PHE A 223 23.31 -16.47 -11.36
C PHE A 223 23.23 -14.95 -11.22
N LYS A 224 22.12 -14.41 -10.72
CA LYS A 224 21.93 -12.97 -10.55
C LYS A 224 21.88 -12.53 -9.08
N ARG A 225 22.02 -13.46 -8.13
CA ARG A 225 21.87 -13.18 -6.69
C ARG A 225 20.56 -12.48 -6.38
N LEU A 226 19.45 -12.94 -7.00
CA LEU A 226 18.14 -12.32 -6.81
C LEU A 226 17.58 -12.58 -5.42
N LYS A 227 16.82 -11.61 -4.93
CA LYS A 227 16.05 -11.70 -3.68
C LYS A 227 14.57 -11.78 -3.99
N ILE A 228 13.86 -12.71 -3.35
CA ILE A 228 12.41 -12.80 -3.37
C ILE A 228 11.93 -12.63 -1.95
N THR A 229 11.04 -11.68 -1.74
CA THR A 229 10.46 -11.39 -0.43
C THR A 229 9.01 -10.96 -0.56
N ALA A 230 8.37 -10.71 0.59
CA ALA A 230 7.01 -10.19 0.65
C ALA A 230 6.95 -9.02 1.65
N SER A 231 5.90 -8.21 1.53
CA SER A 231 5.65 -7.11 2.45
C SER A 231 4.16 -7.02 2.76
N LEU A 232 3.84 -6.66 4.00
CA LEU A 232 2.48 -6.53 4.49
C LEU A 232 2.31 -5.16 5.14
N ILE A 233 1.50 -4.29 4.52
CA ILE A 233 1.26 -2.92 4.99
C ILE A 233 2.56 -2.23 5.45
N GLY A 234 2.53 -1.42 6.52
CA GLY A 234 3.70 -0.83 7.17
C GLY A 234 3.34 -0.36 8.57
N PRO A 235 4.35 -0.09 9.42
CA PRO A 235 4.15 0.37 10.79
C PRO A 235 3.62 1.82 10.83
N PRO A 236 3.06 2.26 11.96
CA PRO A 236 2.59 3.64 12.14
C PRO A 236 3.66 4.71 11.88
N SER A 237 4.92 4.42 12.15
CA SER A 237 6.06 5.32 11.87
C SER A 237 6.19 5.59 10.37
N GLU A 238 6.18 4.56 9.55
CA GLU A 238 6.26 4.70 8.08
C GLU A 238 4.99 5.30 7.48
N ILE A 239 3.82 5.07 8.08
CA ILE A 239 2.59 5.76 7.63
C ILE A 239 2.73 7.27 7.82
N ARG A 240 3.28 7.74 8.94
CA ARG A 240 3.51 9.18 9.17
C ARG A 240 4.49 9.77 8.17
N GLU A 241 5.58 9.07 7.91
CA GLU A 241 6.60 9.47 6.94
C GLU A 241 6.03 9.52 5.52
N MET A 242 5.30 8.49 5.11
CA MET A 242 4.63 8.43 3.81
C MET A 242 3.64 9.59 3.61
N LEU A 243 2.84 9.91 4.63
CA LEU A 243 1.90 11.03 4.55
C LEU A 243 2.64 12.37 4.46
N GLN A 244 3.76 12.53 5.18
CA GLN A 244 4.58 13.74 5.05
C GLN A 244 5.18 13.86 3.64
N LEU A 245 5.77 12.77 3.11
CA LEU A 245 6.25 12.74 1.73
C LEU A 245 5.13 13.08 0.73
N ALA A 246 3.92 12.55 0.96
CA ALA A 246 2.77 12.83 0.10
C ALA A 246 2.40 14.33 0.10
N ALA A 247 2.48 14.99 1.25
CA ALA A 247 2.24 16.43 1.35
C ALA A 247 3.34 17.24 0.65
N ASP A 248 4.61 16.91 0.90
CA ASP A 248 5.78 17.62 0.37
C ASP A 248 5.88 17.50 -1.16
N GLU A 249 5.67 16.29 -1.69
CA GLU A 249 5.74 15.99 -3.12
C GLU A 249 4.38 16.14 -3.83
N LYS A 250 3.34 16.58 -3.13
CA LYS A 250 1.97 16.78 -3.65
C LYS A 250 1.41 15.53 -4.33
N VAL A 251 1.67 14.36 -3.75
CA VAL A 251 1.20 13.08 -4.30
C VAL A 251 -0.33 13.02 -4.23
N LYS A 252 -0.95 12.85 -5.37
CA LYS A 252 -2.41 12.78 -5.50
C LYS A 252 -2.85 11.42 -6.05
N PRO A 253 -3.51 10.57 -5.23
CA PRO A 253 -4.03 9.30 -5.71
C PRO A 253 -5.25 9.52 -6.61
N TRP A 254 -5.50 8.57 -7.50
CA TRP A 254 -6.74 8.56 -8.28
C TRP A 254 -7.82 7.86 -7.50
N ILE A 255 -8.77 8.65 -7.01
CA ILE A 255 -9.88 8.20 -6.19
C ILE A 255 -11.22 8.58 -6.82
N GLN A 256 -12.24 7.84 -6.44
CA GLN A 256 -13.63 8.14 -6.72
C GLN A 256 -14.39 8.15 -5.40
N GLU A 257 -14.91 9.31 -5.00
CA GLU A 257 -15.68 9.44 -3.78
C GLU A 257 -17.10 8.91 -3.99
N ILE A 258 -17.56 8.11 -3.04
CA ILE A 258 -18.89 7.49 -3.03
C ILE A 258 -19.51 7.74 -1.66
N PRO A 259 -20.79 8.13 -1.56
CA PRO A 259 -21.49 8.23 -0.30
C PRO A 259 -21.43 6.94 0.52
N MET A 260 -21.18 7.02 1.83
CA MET A 260 -21.09 5.85 2.71
C MET A 260 -22.35 4.96 2.64
N LYS A 261 -23.52 5.56 2.41
CA LYS A 261 -24.79 4.83 2.24
C LYS A 261 -24.78 3.84 1.06
N ASP A 262 -23.92 4.08 0.06
CA ASP A 262 -23.80 3.28 -1.15
C ASP A 262 -22.66 2.25 -1.07
N ALA A 263 -22.21 1.91 0.16
CA ALA A 263 -21.10 0.98 0.41
C ALA A 263 -21.29 -0.38 -0.28
N ASN A 264 -22.50 -0.95 -0.26
CA ASN A 264 -22.79 -2.23 -0.93
C ASN A 264 -22.57 -2.14 -2.44
N LYS A 265 -23.03 -1.04 -3.08
CA LYS A 265 -22.80 -0.80 -4.50
C LYS A 265 -21.30 -0.68 -4.79
N ALA A 266 -20.56 0.03 -3.95
CA ALA A 266 -19.12 0.19 -4.10
C ALA A 266 -18.38 -1.16 -4.04
N ILE A 267 -18.80 -2.08 -3.17
CA ILE A 267 -18.21 -3.43 -3.07
C ILE A 267 -18.46 -4.22 -4.37
N VAL A 268 -19.71 -4.25 -4.87
CA VAL A 268 -20.04 -4.94 -6.12
C VAL A 268 -19.28 -4.35 -7.31
N ASP A 269 -19.18 -3.04 -7.39
CA ASP A 269 -18.43 -2.36 -8.46
C ASP A 269 -16.93 -2.64 -8.36
N MET A 270 -16.39 -2.79 -7.14
CA MET A 270 -14.99 -3.15 -6.89
C MET A 270 -14.69 -4.59 -7.37
N GLU A 271 -15.55 -5.55 -7.06
CA GLU A 271 -15.46 -6.94 -7.54
C GLU A 271 -15.50 -7.02 -9.06
N ALA A 272 -16.31 -6.18 -9.70
CA ALA A 272 -16.37 -6.03 -11.15
C ALA A 272 -15.18 -5.27 -11.76
N GLY A 273 -14.19 -4.84 -10.96
CA GLY A 273 -12.98 -4.15 -11.42
C GLY A 273 -13.20 -2.74 -11.98
N LYS A 274 -14.32 -2.08 -11.62
CA LYS A 274 -14.69 -0.77 -12.15
C LYS A 274 -13.84 0.42 -11.65
N PRO A 275 -13.32 0.45 -10.39
CA PRO A 275 -12.62 1.63 -9.88
C PRO A 275 -11.38 2.01 -10.70
N ARG A 276 -11.18 3.33 -10.86
CA ARG A 276 -9.95 3.94 -11.41
C ARG A 276 -9.41 4.99 -10.42
N TYR A 277 -8.68 4.60 -9.34
CA TYR A 277 -8.28 3.21 -8.99
C TYR A 277 -8.77 2.81 -7.60
N ARG A 278 -9.30 3.76 -6.80
CA ARG A 278 -9.82 3.52 -5.45
C ARG A 278 -11.16 4.19 -5.24
N TYR A 279 -12.09 3.46 -4.64
CA TYR A 279 -13.26 4.07 -4.03
C TYR A 279 -12.93 4.56 -2.63
N VAL A 280 -13.46 5.73 -2.29
CA VAL A 280 -13.43 6.31 -0.94
C VAL A 280 -14.86 6.54 -0.51
N LEU A 281 -15.28 5.85 0.54
CA LEU A 281 -16.61 6.04 1.11
C LEU A 281 -16.61 7.27 2.00
N VAL A 282 -17.43 8.27 1.65
CA VAL A 282 -17.53 9.54 2.37
C VAL A 282 -18.77 9.53 3.27
N ASN A 283 -18.56 9.83 4.55
CA ASN A 283 -19.64 9.98 5.51
C ASN A 283 -20.19 11.41 5.47
N GLU A 284 -21.22 11.64 4.68
CA GLU A 284 -21.82 12.96 4.43
C GLU A 284 -22.33 13.65 5.71
N LYS A 285 -22.84 12.88 6.68
CA LYS A 285 -23.33 13.44 7.96
C LYS A 285 -22.23 14.08 8.80
N GLN A 286 -20.99 13.66 8.61
CA GLN A 286 -19.83 14.21 9.34
C GLN A 286 -19.14 15.34 8.57
N SER A 287 -19.24 15.37 7.24
CA SER A 287 -18.67 16.46 6.43
C SER A 287 -19.45 17.77 6.59
N GLN A 288 -20.76 17.72 6.83
CA GLN A 288 -21.60 18.90 7.08
C GLN A 288 -21.34 19.56 8.43
N VAL A 289 -20.95 18.80 9.46
CA VAL A 289 -20.60 19.35 10.79
C VAL A 289 -19.33 20.20 10.74
N ARG A 290 -18.45 20.00 9.76
CA ARG A 290 -17.21 20.77 9.59
C ARG A 290 -17.37 22.07 8.79
N ALA A 291 -18.41 22.17 7.96
CA ALA A 291 -18.69 23.38 7.19
C ALA A 291 -19.39 24.48 8.02
N GLY A 292 -19.80 24.17 9.25
CA GLY A 292 -20.46 25.06 10.19
C GLY A 292 -19.66 25.43 11.46
N LEU A 293 -18.36 25.09 11.49
CA LEU A 293 -17.39 25.50 12.48
C LEU A 293 -16.28 26.33 11.81
#